data_c146cab655d7aa9bb74065ab38c3d38c
#
_entry.id   c146cab655d7aa9bb74065ab38c3d38c
#
_cell.length_a   1.000
_cell.length_b   1.000
_cell.length_c   1.000
_cell.angle_alpha   90.00
_cell.angle_beta   90.00
_cell.angle_gamma   90.00
#
_symmetry.space_group_name_H-M   'P 1'
#
loop_
_entity.id
_entity.type
_entity.pdbx_description
1 polymer ?
#
loop_
_entity_poly.entity_id
_entity_poly.type
_entity_poly.pdbx_seq_one_letter_code
_entity_poly.pdbx_strand_id
1 'polypeptide(L)'
;MCTSIVVNKGKTIVGWNLDLLGMEHRVRTSKEGVFIEVNDQKEGWLPLFGANPRGDFVGMPTCWPYDERSDPKDGGENIILLDIDLLMRKKTLQDIRQIADERSTCSIPGVTFMAALSDAEGNVLHIVPGQGHIYYESPEYKILTNFSPFNNDGGKHPWMGRDRYEKADSMLKNASNDFDVGDCFSVLRAVSQEELPTVISMVYNVSERTVYWCENREWNNIRSYSFMKAVQG
;
A
#
# COMPACT_ATOMS: atom_id res chain seq x y z
N MET A 1 3.62 -8.35 -7.67
CA MET A 1 2.31 -7.65 -7.89
C MET A 1 1.68 -7.41 -6.53
N CYS A 2 0.71 -6.52 -6.38
CA CYS A 2 0.19 -6.18 -5.05
C CYS A 2 -1.26 -5.70 -5.13
N THR A 3 -1.93 -5.61 -3.97
CA THR A 3 -3.25 -5.00 -3.84
C THR A 3 -3.28 -4.14 -2.59
N SER A 4 -3.62 -2.85 -2.73
CA SER A 4 -3.86 -1.92 -1.63
C SER A 4 -5.34 -1.58 -1.57
N ILE A 5 -5.92 -1.58 -0.38
CA ILE A 5 -7.28 -1.12 -0.13
C ILE A 5 -7.30 -0.21 1.09
N VAL A 6 -8.07 0.87 1.02
CA VAL A 6 -8.40 1.74 2.15
C VAL A 6 -9.91 1.83 2.23
N VAL A 7 -10.49 1.62 3.40
CA VAL A 7 -11.94 1.60 3.62
C VAL A 7 -12.28 2.50 4.82
N ASN A 8 -13.18 3.46 4.60
CA ASN A 8 -13.65 4.41 5.60
C ASN A 8 -15.15 4.22 5.88
N LYS A 9 -15.54 3.01 6.29
CA LYS A 9 -16.92 2.66 6.67
C LYS A 9 -16.99 2.51 8.20
N GLY A 10 -17.40 3.58 8.89
CA GLY A 10 -17.43 3.66 10.35
C GLY A 10 -16.07 3.83 11.02
N LYS A 11 -15.05 3.16 10.54
CA LYS A 11 -13.62 3.30 10.94
C LYS A 11 -12.71 3.14 9.72
N THR A 12 -11.48 3.64 9.85
CA THR A 12 -10.48 3.50 8.79
C THR A 12 -9.76 2.17 8.95
N ILE A 13 -9.89 1.31 7.93
CA ILE A 13 -9.21 0.03 7.81
C ILE A 13 -8.39 0.05 6.51
N VAL A 14 -7.10 -0.27 6.61
CA VAL A 14 -6.21 -0.36 5.45
C VAL A 14 -5.76 -1.80 5.27
N GLY A 15 -5.83 -2.31 4.05
CA GLY A 15 -5.40 -3.66 3.69
C GLY A 15 -4.34 -3.66 2.60
N TRP A 16 -3.40 -4.60 2.71
CA TRP A 16 -2.29 -4.77 1.77
C TRP A 16 -1.97 -6.24 1.53
N ASN A 17 -1.94 -6.65 0.26
CA ASN A 17 -1.31 -7.89 -0.18
C ASN A 17 0.03 -7.57 -0.85
N LEU A 18 1.11 -8.12 -0.33
CA LEU A 18 2.41 -8.16 -0.99
C LEU A 18 2.53 -9.47 -1.77
N ASP A 19 2.56 -9.35 -3.09
CA ASP A 19 2.79 -10.47 -4.00
C ASP A 19 4.24 -10.38 -4.49
N LEU A 20 5.09 -11.29 -4.04
CA LEU A 20 6.54 -11.22 -4.24
C LEU A 20 7.09 -12.61 -4.57
N LEU A 21 8.02 -12.67 -5.53
CA LEU A 21 8.71 -13.89 -5.91
C LEU A 21 10.23 -13.71 -5.81
N GLY A 22 10.88 -14.63 -5.11
CA GLY A 22 12.34 -14.75 -5.12
C GLY A 22 13.12 -13.70 -4.33
N MET A 23 12.46 -12.80 -3.61
CA MET A 23 13.13 -11.83 -2.72
C MET A 23 12.90 -12.17 -1.26
N GLU A 24 13.95 -12.08 -0.46
CA GLU A 24 13.82 -12.22 0.99
C GLU A 24 13.02 -11.06 1.58
N HIS A 25 12.11 -11.38 2.48
CA HIS A 25 11.25 -10.41 3.15
C HIS A 25 10.99 -10.83 4.59
N ARG A 26 10.60 -9.87 5.42
CA ARG A 26 10.22 -10.14 6.81
C ARG A 26 9.26 -9.04 7.32
N VAL A 27 8.52 -9.34 8.37
CA VAL A 27 7.77 -8.34 9.14
C VAL A 27 8.59 -7.98 10.39
N ARG A 28 8.94 -6.71 10.51
CA ARG A 28 9.61 -6.16 11.70
C ARG A 28 8.63 -5.29 12.48
N THR A 29 8.49 -5.56 13.77
CA THR A 29 7.67 -4.78 14.70
C THR A 29 8.52 -3.96 15.65
N SER A 30 8.15 -2.71 15.88
CA SER A 30 8.80 -1.81 16.82
C SER A 30 7.83 -0.70 17.25
N LYS A 31 8.22 0.11 18.22
CA LYS A 31 7.45 1.32 18.61
C LYS A 31 7.39 2.38 17.50
N GLU A 32 8.30 2.32 16.53
CA GLU A 32 8.34 3.21 15.37
C GLU A 32 7.33 2.80 14.29
N GLY A 33 7.04 1.50 14.15
CA GLY A 33 6.16 0.98 13.14
C GLY A 33 6.12 -0.54 13.05
N VAL A 34 5.21 -1.04 12.23
CA VAL A 34 5.19 -2.41 11.73
C VAL A 34 5.55 -2.33 10.25
N PHE A 35 6.72 -2.84 9.90
CA PHE A 35 7.30 -2.70 8.57
C PHE A 35 7.42 -4.06 7.90
N ILE A 36 7.04 -4.12 6.63
CA ILE A 36 7.47 -5.19 5.74
C ILE A 36 8.78 -4.75 5.12
N GLU A 37 9.85 -5.44 5.48
CA GLU A 37 11.19 -5.20 4.97
C GLU A 37 11.52 -6.21 3.88
N VAL A 38 12.14 -5.70 2.82
CA VAL A 38 12.66 -6.51 1.71
C VAL A 38 14.17 -6.38 1.70
N ASN A 39 14.88 -7.50 1.50
CA ASN A 39 16.33 -7.52 1.46
C ASN A 39 16.82 -7.14 0.05
N ASP A 40 17.36 -5.94 -0.07
CA ASP A 40 18.14 -5.54 -1.23
C ASP A 40 19.59 -5.99 -1.07
N GLN A 41 20.17 -6.60 -2.09
CA GLN A 41 21.53 -7.16 -2.00
C GLN A 41 22.63 -6.11 -1.77
N LYS A 42 22.37 -4.84 -2.08
CA LYS A 42 23.33 -3.74 -1.90
C LYS A 42 23.05 -2.92 -0.65
N GLU A 43 21.78 -2.59 -0.43
CA GLU A 43 21.33 -1.67 0.63
C GLU A 43 20.90 -2.42 1.90
N GLY A 44 20.74 -3.74 1.86
CA GLY A 44 20.26 -4.56 2.96
C GLY A 44 18.74 -4.48 3.14
N TRP A 45 18.28 -4.56 4.38
CA TRP A 45 16.85 -4.58 4.72
C TRP A 45 16.22 -3.19 4.63
N LEU A 46 15.33 -2.99 3.65
CA LEU A 46 14.62 -1.73 3.42
C LEU A 46 13.16 -1.84 3.89
N PRO A 47 12.68 -0.91 4.73
CA PRO A 47 11.29 -0.86 5.17
C PRO A 47 10.41 -0.21 4.08
N LEU A 48 9.95 -1.02 3.12
CA LEU A 48 9.26 -0.51 1.93
C LEU A 48 7.76 -0.34 2.11
N PHE A 49 7.14 -1.12 3.02
CA PHE A 49 5.70 -1.12 3.22
C PHE A 49 5.37 -1.20 4.71
N GLY A 50 4.15 -0.82 5.08
CA GLY A 50 3.67 -1.00 6.44
C GLY A 50 2.94 0.18 7.03
N ALA A 51 2.87 0.21 8.36
CA ALA A 51 2.14 1.19 9.13
C ALA A 51 2.97 1.77 10.27
N ASN A 52 2.69 3.01 10.66
CA ASN A 52 3.30 3.66 11.80
C ASN A 52 2.26 4.07 12.88
N PRO A 53 2.68 4.39 14.12
CA PRO A 53 1.76 4.74 15.20
C PRO A 53 1.02 6.07 14.98
N ARG A 54 1.42 6.93 14.05
CA ARG A 54 0.70 8.15 13.68
C ARG A 54 -0.62 7.83 12.96
N GLY A 55 -0.70 6.68 12.29
CA GLY A 55 -1.86 6.24 11.53
C GLY A 55 -1.62 6.18 10.02
N ASP A 56 -0.38 6.44 9.60
CA ASP A 56 -0.03 6.36 8.19
C ASP A 56 0.20 4.92 7.77
N PHE A 57 -0.13 4.64 6.52
CA PHE A 57 0.13 3.38 5.86
C PHE A 57 0.77 3.61 4.49
N VAL A 58 1.70 2.75 4.14
CA VAL A 58 2.38 2.72 2.84
C VAL A 58 2.24 1.36 2.19
N GLY A 59 1.70 1.37 0.96
CA GLY A 59 1.78 0.28 0.01
C GLY A 59 2.39 0.79 -1.30
N MET A 60 3.12 -0.07 -2.00
CA MET A 60 3.84 0.31 -3.22
C MET A 60 3.68 -0.77 -4.29
N PRO A 61 2.54 -0.83 -5.01
CA PRO A 61 2.37 -1.78 -6.09
C PRO A 61 3.20 -1.41 -7.32
N THR A 62 3.72 -2.43 -8.02
CA THR A 62 4.32 -2.23 -9.35
C THR A 62 3.23 -1.89 -10.36
N CYS A 63 3.46 -0.90 -11.22
CA CYS A 63 2.58 -0.54 -12.33
C CYS A 63 2.93 -1.31 -13.60
N TRP A 64 1.92 -1.81 -14.29
CA TRP A 64 2.05 -2.42 -15.62
C TRP A 64 1.05 -1.78 -16.60
N PRO A 65 1.49 -1.57 -17.85
CA PRO A 65 2.87 -1.74 -18.34
C PRO A 65 3.85 -0.76 -17.69
N TYR A 66 5.15 -1.07 -17.76
CA TYR A 66 6.22 -0.14 -17.40
C TYR A 66 6.10 1.14 -18.24
N ASP A 67 6.37 2.27 -17.59
CA ASP A 67 6.34 3.60 -18.22
C ASP A 67 7.72 4.25 -18.05
N GLU A 68 8.45 4.41 -19.15
CA GLU A 68 9.78 5.04 -19.16
C GLU A 68 9.80 6.48 -18.62
N ARG A 69 8.63 7.14 -18.57
CA ARG A 69 8.49 8.46 -17.94
C ARG A 69 8.70 8.42 -16.44
N SER A 70 8.59 7.23 -15.84
CA SER A 70 8.83 6.99 -14.41
C SER A 70 10.30 6.85 -14.04
N ASP A 71 11.20 6.74 -15.01
CA ASP A 71 12.64 6.64 -14.75
C ASP A 71 13.18 7.89 -14.07
N PRO A 72 14.22 7.75 -13.24
CA PRO A 72 14.85 8.87 -12.58
C PRO A 72 15.30 9.97 -13.56
N LYS A 73 14.97 11.23 -13.23
CA LYS A 73 15.36 12.42 -13.97
C LYS A 73 15.94 13.46 -13.01
N ASP A 74 16.75 14.35 -13.52
CA ASP A 74 17.32 15.45 -12.73
C ASP A 74 16.20 16.26 -12.06
N GLY A 75 16.29 16.41 -10.74
CA GLY A 75 15.30 17.10 -9.92
C GLY A 75 14.00 16.35 -9.64
N GLY A 76 13.90 15.08 -10.06
CA GLY A 76 12.75 14.22 -9.74
C GLY A 76 12.84 13.64 -8.31
N GLU A 77 11.70 13.58 -7.64
CA GLU A 77 11.58 12.98 -6.30
C GLU A 77 11.30 11.47 -6.40
N ASN A 78 12.15 10.66 -5.78
CA ASN A 78 11.97 9.22 -5.79
C ASN A 78 10.86 8.80 -4.81
N ILE A 79 9.80 8.14 -5.32
CA ILE A 79 8.66 7.76 -4.49
C ILE A 79 9.04 6.78 -3.37
N ILE A 80 10.03 5.90 -3.57
CA ILE A 80 10.48 4.97 -2.54
C ILE A 80 11.01 5.74 -1.32
N LEU A 81 11.75 6.83 -1.55
CA LEU A 81 12.25 7.68 -0.48
C LEU A 81 11.12 8.46 0.20
N LEU A 82 10.12 8.94 -0.56
CA LEU A 82 8.93 9.59 0.00
C LEU A 82 8.11 8.62 0.86
N ASP A 83 7.95 7.38 0.41
CA ASP A 83 7.26 6.31 1.13
C ASP A 83 7.96 5.98 2.46
N ILE A 84 9.28 5.84 2.44
CA ILE A 84 10.10 5.65 3.65
C ILE A 84 9.99 6.87 4.58
N ASP A 85 10.02 8.09 4.04
CA ASP A 85 9.88 9.30 4.85
C ASP A 85 8.52 9.40 5.56
N LEU A 86 7.43 8.94 4.91
CA LEU A 86 6.11 8.82 5.53
C LEU A 86 6.12 7.76 6.65
N LEU A 87 6.60 6.57 6.36
CA LEU A 87 6.70 5.47 7.35
C LEU A 87 7.51 5.88 8.57
N MET A 88 8.64 6.56 8.36
CA MET A 88 9.54 7.05 9.42
C MET A 88 9.06 8.35 10.06
N ARG A 89 7.87 8.85 9.69
CA ARG A 89 7.25 10.08 10.22
C ARG A 89 8.09 11.35 10.01
N LYS A 90 8.98 11.35 9.01
CA LYS A 90 9.76 12.54 8.62
C LYS A 90 8.92 13.51 7.80
N LYS A 91 7.92 12.98 7.07
CA LYS A 91 6.93 13.74 6.31
C LYS A 91 5.51 13.30 6.69
N THR A 92 4.55 14.17 6.44
CA THR A 92 3.13 13.86 6.47
C THR A 92 2.63 13.51 5.07
N LEU A 93 1.43 12.94 4.97
CA LEU A 93 0.78 12.71 3.68
C LEU A 93 0.61 14.04 2.90
N GLN A 94 0.32 15.14 3.61
CA GLN A 94 0.16 16.45 3.02
C GLN A 94 1.49 17.01 2.48
N ASP A 95 2.62 16.80 3.19
CA ASP A 95 3.95 17.20 2.70
C ASP A 95 4.29 16.47 1.41
N ILE A 96 3.99 15.16 1.33
CA ILE A 96 4.24 14.37 0.12
C ILE A 96 3.32 14.81 -1.02
N ARG A 97 2.05 15.11 -0.74
CA ARG A 97 1.13 15.67 -1.72
C ARG A 97 1.68 16.98 -2.29
N GLN A 98 2.12 17.90 -1.42
CA GLN A 98 2.71 19.17 -1.87
C GLN A 98 3.94 18.95 -2.76
N ILE A 99 4.82 18.01 -2.38
CA ILE A 99 5.98 17.66 -3.22
C ILE A 99 5.52 17.15 -4.59
N ALA A 100 4.50 16.29 -4.65
CA ALA A 100 3.97 15.77 -5.91
C ALA A 100 3.24 16.84 -6.75
N ASP A 101 2.68 17.89 -6.12
CA ASP A 101 2.12 19.07 -6.80
C ASP A 101 3.22 19.94 -7.44
N GLU A 102 4.35 20.08 -6.76
CA GLU A 102 5.42 21.03 -7.14
C GLU A 102 6.53 20.41 -8.00
N ARG A 103 6.72 19.08 -7.93
CA ARG A 103 7.84 18.36 -8.54
C ARG A 103 7.41 17.11 -9.29
N SER A 104 8.21 16.73 -10.28
CA SER A 104 8.05 15.42 -10.91
C SER A 104 8.45 14.31 -9.93
N THR A 105 7.72 13.20 -9.98
CA THR A 105 8.06 11.99 -9.23
C THR A 105 8.68 10.94 -10.15
N CYS A 106 9.61 10.15 -9.60
CA CYS A 106 10.26 9.07 -10.31
C CYS A 106 10.26 7.76 -9.49
N SER A 107 10.53 6.67 -10.17
CA SER A 107 10.70 5.32 -9.60
C SER A 107 12.18 4.90 -9.68
N ILE A 108 12.44 3.62 -9.96
CA ILE A 108 13.76 3.12 -10.28
C ILE A 108 13.84 2.76 -11.77
N PRO A 109 15.05 2.72 -12.38
CA PRO A 109 15.19 2.39 -13.78
C PRO A 109 14.54 1.06 -14.17
N GLY A 110 13.72 1.06 -15.21
CA GLY A 110 13.10 -0.14 -15.76
C GLY A 110 11.90 -0.68 -14.96
N VAL A 111 11.50 -0.05 -13.86
CA VAL A 111 10.33 -0.46 -13.06
C VAL A 111 9.52 0.76 -12.65
N THR A 112 8.22 0.76 -12.95
CA THR A 112 7.30 1.75 -12.41
C THR A 112 6.66 1.22 -11.13
N PHE A 113 7.12 1.68 -9.96
CA PHE A 113 6.36 1.55 -8.71
C PHE A 113 5.35 2.68 -8.61
N MET A 114 4.21 2.41 -7.96
CA MET A 114 3.22 3.42 -7.58
C MET A 114 3.20 3.55 -6.07
N ALA A 115 2.95 4.74 -5.54
CA ALA A 115 2.70 4.90 -4.12
C ALA A 115 1.19 4.80 -3.82
N ALA A 116 0.82 4.02 -2.82
CA ALA A 116 -0.52 3.91 -2.25
C ALA A 116 -0.44 4.29 -0.78
N LEU A 117 -0.64 5.56 -0.48
CA LEU A 117 -0.44 6.16 0.83
C LEU A 117 -1.77 6.51 1.48
N SER A 118 -1.86 6.35 2.81
CA SER A 118 -2.98 6.85 3.58
C SER A 118 -2.55 7.36 4.94
N ASP A 119 -3.38 8.21 5.56
CA ASP A 119 -3.16 8.80 6.88
C ASP A 119 -4.22 8.40 7.91
N ALA A 120 -4.11 8.98 9.11
CA ALA A 120 -5.01 8.71 10.23
C ALA A 120 -6.45 9.17 9.99
N GLU A 121 -6.65 10.15 9.15
CA GLU A 121 -7.95 10.72 8.79
C GLU A 121 -8.64 9.92 7.67
N GLY A 122 -7.96 8.88 7.14
CA GLY A 122 -8.45 8.06 6.05
C GLY A 122 -8.30 8.72 4.67
N ASN A 123 -7.52 9.80 4.57
CA ASN A 123 -7.15 10.36 3.28
C ASN A 123 -6.25 9.40 2.51
N VAL A 124 -6.34 9.43 1.18
CA VAL A 124 -5.58 8.54 0.31
C VAL A 124 -4.85 9.35 -0.75
N LEU A 125 -3.58 9.06 -0.96
CA LEU A 125 -2.77 9.63 -2.04
C LEU A 125 -2.20 8.49 -2.89
N HIS A 126 -2.57 8.48 -4.16
CA HIS A 126 -1.97 7.60 -5.17
C HIS A 126 -1.01 8.42 -6.03
N ILE A 127 0.25 7.99 -6.14
CA ILE A 127 1.24 8.60 -7.02
C ILE A 127 1.65 7.57 -8.07
N VAL A 128 1.60 7.97 -9.34
CA VAL A 128 2.13 7.18 -10.46
C VAL A 128 3.25 7.99 -11.11
N PRO A 129 4.51 7.64 -10.86
CA PRO A 129 5.65 8.37 -11.41
C PRO A 129 5.57 8.56 -12.93
N GLY A 130 5.88 9.77 -13.39
CA GLY A 130 5.79 10.14 -14.80
C GLY A 130 4.38 10.38 -15.33
N GLN A 131 3.33 10.10 -14.54
CA GLN A 131 1.92 10.31 -14.94
C GLN A 131 1.20 11.33 -14.06
N GLY A 132 1.50 11.38 -12.76
CA GLY A 132 0.90 12.31 -11.82
C GLY A 132 0.46 11.65 -10.51
N HIS A 133 -0.43 12.32 -9.78
CA HIS A 133 -0.98 11.84 -8.53
C HIS A 133 -2.48 12.17 -8.40
N ILE A 134 -3.18 11.45 -7.53
CA ILE A 134 -4.58 11.68 -7.19
C ILE A 134 -4.71 11.66 -5.68
N TYR A 135 -5.23 12.74 -5.11
CA TYR A 135 -5.58 12.82 -3.69
C TYR A 135 -7.08 12.64 -3.51
N TYR A 136 -7.45 11.82 -2.54
CA TYR A 136 -8.83 11.56 -2.15
C TYR A 136 -9.00 11.91 -0.68
N GLU A 137 -9.89 12.84 -0.38
CA GLU A 137 -10.22 13.23 0.99
C GLU A 137 -11.23 12.23 1.57
N SER A 138 -10.77 11.44 2.53
CA SER A 138 -11.55 10.41 3.26
C SER A 138 -12.61 9.70 2.39
N PRO A 139 -12.22 9.06 1.28
CA PRO A 139 -13.16 8.40 0.39
C PRO A 139 -13.79 7.19 1.09
N GLU A 140 -15.00 6.80 0.72
CA GLU A 140 -15.65 5.60 1.29
C GLU A 140 -14.76 4.37 1.18
N TYR A 141 -14.12 4.17 0.04
CA TYR A 141 -13.00 3.24 -0.14
C TYR A 141 -12.14 3.61 -1.35
N LYS A 142 -10.91 3.11 -1.38
CA LYS A 142 -10.01 3.15 -2.54
C LYS A 142 -9.27 1.84 -2.69
N ILE A 143 -9.00 1.51 -3.95
CA ILE A 143 -8.26 0.31 -4.36
C ILE A 143 -7.16 0.74 -5.32
N LEU A 144 -5.97 0.21 -5.15
CA LEU A 144 -4.88 0.30 -6.11
C LEU A 144 -4.28 -1.10 -6.31
N THR A 145 -4.19 -1.54 -7.56
CA THR A 145 -3.55 -2.81 -7.92
C THR A 145 -2.33 -2.55 -8.80
N ASN A 146 -2.16 -3.24 -9.93
CA ASN A 146 -0.95 -3.14 -10.73
C ASN A 146 -1.13 -2.41 -12.07
N PHE A 147 -2.17 -1.59 -12.21
CA PHE A 147 -2.36 -0.71 -13.36
C PHE A 147 -2.56 0.74 -12.92
N SER A 148 -2.19 1.66 -13.80
CA SER A 148 -2.31 3.09 -13.52
C SER A 148 -3.77 3.54 -13.48
N PRO A 149 -4.20 4.29 -12.45
CA PRO A 149 -5.52 4.90 -12.41
C PRO A 149 -5.71 6.01 -13.49
N PHE A 150 -4.64 6.45 -14.14
CA PHE A 150 -4.68 7.41 -15.26
C PHE A 150 -4.91 6.73 -16.61
N ASN A 151 -4.76 5.41 -16.71
CA ASN A 151 -4.99 4.68 -17.94
C ASN A 151 -6.49 4.50 -18.19
N ASN A 152 -7.01 5.23 -19.14
CA ASN A 152 -8.41 5.18 -19.54
C ASN A 152 -8.52 4.75 -21.01
N ASP A 153 -8.13 3.51 -21.31
CA ASP A 153 -8.18 2.93 -22.65
C ASP A 153 -9.49 2.19 -22.94
N GLY A 154 -10.47 2.33 -22.04
CA GLY A 154 -11.77 1.64 -22.17
C GLY A 154 -11.68 0.13 -21.97
N GLY A 155 -10.62 -0.37 -21.36
CA GLY A 155 -10.43 -1.79 -21.07
C GLY A 155 -9.94 -2.62 -22.25
N LYS A 156 -9.31 -1.99 -23.24
CA LYS A 156 -8.77 -2.68 -24.43
C LYS A 156 -7.57 -3.56 -24.15
N HIS A 157 -6.86 -3.34 -23.04
CA HIS A 157 -5.70 -4.13 -22.64
C HIS A 157 -6.05 -5.03 -21.43
N PRO A 158 -5.54 -6.25 -21.35
CA PRO A 158 -5.62 -7.05 -20.14
C PRO A 158 -4.67 -6.45 -19.08
N TRP A 159 -5.16 -5.44 -18.36
CA TRP A 159 -4.41 -4.78 -17.32
C TRP A 159 -4.09 -5.76 -16.19
N MET A 160 -2.83 -5.87 -15.87
CA MET A 160 -2.39 -6.72 -14.78
C MET A 160 -3.01 -6.27 -13.46
N GLY A 161 -3.72 -7.18 -12.78
CA GLY A 161 -4.43 -6.89 -11.54
C GLY A 161 -5.82 -6.28 -11.68
N ARG A 162 -6.36 -6.20 -12.89
CA ARG A 162 -7.73 -5.75 -13.12
C ARG A 162 -8.76 -6.68 -12.52
N ASP A 163 -8.55 -7.97 -12.67
CA ASP A 163 -9.37 -9.04 -12.08
C ASP A 163 -9.48 -8.89 -10.56
N ARG A 164 -8.35 -8.61 -9.90
CA ARG A 164 -8.27 -8.36 -8.46
C ARG A 164 -8.95 -7.05 -8.06
N TYR A 165 -8.75 -6.00 -8.86
CA TYR A 165 -9.43 -4.73 -8.66
C TYR A 165 -10.95 -4.90 -8.73
N GLU A 166 -11.48 -5.50 -9.80
CA GLU A 166 -12.91 -5.70 -10.00
C GLU A 166 -13.54 -6.57 -8.91
N LYS A 167 -12.81 -7.61 -8.46
CA LYS A 167 -13.27 -8.47 -7.37
C LYS A 167 -13.30 -7.73 -6.03
N ALA A 168 -12.24 -6.98 -5.68
CA ALA A 168 -12.21 -6.16 -4.47
C ALA A 168 -13.31 -5.08 -4.51
N ASP A 169 -13.48 -4.38 -5.63
CA ASP A 169 -14.49 -3.34 -5.83
C ASP A 169 -15.91 -3.89 -5.62
N SER A 170 -16.21 -5.05 -6.19
CA SER A 170 -17.49 -5.72 -5.99
C SER A 170 -17.77 -6.04 -4.51
N MET A 171 -16.77 -6.50 -3.78
CA MET A 171 -16.91 -6.79 -2.35
C MET A 171 -17.07 -5.51 -1.53
N LEU A 172 -16.26 -4.48 -1.78
CA LEU A 172 -16.27 -3.23 -1.02
C LEU A 172 -17.51 -2.38 -1.27
N LYS A 173 -18.07 -2.38 -2.46
CA LYS A 173 -19.36 -1.75 -2.77
C LYS A 173 -20.51 -2.29 -1.92
N ASN A 174 -20.47 -3.59 -1.61
CA ASN A 174 -21.50 -4.28 -0.85
C ASN A 174 -21.16 -4.41 0.65
N ALA A 175 -20.01 -3.88 1.08
CA ALA A 175 -19.58 -3.93 2.48
C ALA A 175 -20.48 -3.05 3.37
N SER A 176 -20.75 -3.53 4.58
CA SER A 176 -21.53 -2.79 5.59
C SER A 176 -20.72 -1.61 6.17
N ASN A 177 -21.43 -0.74 6.91
CA ASN A 177 -20.80 0.35 7.66
C ASN A 177 -20.01 -0.13 8.89
N ASP A 178 -20.14 -1.41 9.25
CA ASP A 178 -19.39 -2.06 10.35
C ASP A 178 -18.16 -2.81 9.83
N PHE A 179 -17.64 -2.43 8.65
CA PHE A 179 -16.48 -3.07 8.03
C PHE A 179 -15.30 -3.13 9.00
N ASP A 180 -14.77 -4.34 9.22
CA ASP A 180 -13.75 -4.60 10.22
C ASP A 180 -12.50 -5.30 9.65
N VAL A 181 -11.60 -5.70 10.55
CA VAL A 181 -10.35 -6.41 10.22
C VAL A 181 -10.63 -7.76 9.55
N GLY A 182 -11.66 -8.49 9.99
CA GLY A 182 -12.05 -9.78 9.42
C GLY A 182 -12.58 -9.65 8.00
N ASP A 183 -13.41 -8.62 7.76
CA ASP A 183 -13.91 -8.28 6.43
C ASP A 183 -12.75 -7.91 5.49
N CYS A 184 -11.80 -7.11 5.97
CA CYS A 184 -10.61 -6.73 5.21
C CYS A 184 -9.78 -7.96 4.82
N PHE A 185 -9.51 -8.88 5.75
CA PHE A 185 -8.85 -10.15 5.44
C PHE A 185 -9.64 -11.00 4.44
N SER A 186 -10.96 -10.96 4.50
CA SER A 186 -11.82 -11.68 3.53
C SER A 186 -11.64 -11.13 2.11
N VAL A 187 -11.56 -9.80 1.94
CA VAL A 187 -11.22 -9.16 0.66
C VAL A 187 -9.81 -9.55 0.23
N LEU A 188 -8.80 -9.38 1.09
CA LEU A 188 -7.40 -9.71 0.77
C LEU A 188 -7.23 -11.18 0.37
N ARG A 189 -7.91 -12.10 1.06
CA ARG A 189 -7.93 -13.52 0.71
C ARG A 189 -8.55 -13.77 -0.66
N ALA A 190 -9.65 -13.09 -0.96
CA ALA A 190 -10.35 -13.25 -2.24
C ALA A 190 -9.53 -12.78 -3.45
N VAL A 191 -8.59 -11.84 -3.25
CA VAL A 191 -7.70 -11.28 -4.28
C VAL A 191 -6.25 -11.73 -4.14
N SER A 192 -5.96 -12.70 -3.28
CA SER A 192 -4.62 -13.28 -3.14
C SER A 192 -4.24 -14.14 -4.34
N GLN A 193 -2.95 -14.30 -4.60
CA GLN A 193 -2.42 -14.97 -5.78
C GLN A 193 -1.57 -16.18 -5.43
N GLU A 194 -1.48 -17.15 -6.37
CA GLU A 194 -0.69 -18.38 -6.24
C GLU A 194 0.54 -18.38 -7.15
N GLU A 195 0.39 -17.96 -8.41
CA GLU A 195 1.48 -17.97 -9.40
C GLU A 195 2.56 -16.93 -9.07
N LEU A 196 2.17 -15.72 -8.73
CA LEU A 196 3.03 -14.73 -8.09
C LEU A 196 2.58 -14.59 -6.63
N PRO A 197 3.11 -15.45 -5.73
CA PRO A 197 2.44 -15.73 -4.48
C PRO A 197 2.28 -14.50 -3.59
N THR A 198 1.09 -14.37 -2.99
CA THR A 198 0.87 -13.44 -1.88
C THR A 198 1.64 -13.96 -0.68
N VAL A 199 2.74 -13.29 -0.34
CA VAL A 199 3.65 -13.68 0.75
C VAL A 199 3.29 -13.04 2.09
N ILE A 200 2.70 -11.83 2.07
CA ILE A 200 2.19 -11.15 3.27
C ILE A 200 0.84 -10.53 2.95
N SER A 201 -0.13 -10.75 3.83
CA SER A 201 -1.37 -9.99 3.89
C SER A 201 -1.40 -9.22 5.20
N MET A 202 -1.50 -7.89 5.14
CA MET A 202 -1.47 -7.00 6.29
C MET A 202 -2.74 -6.15 6.35
N VAL A 203 -3.28 -5.98 7.55
CA VAL A 203 -4.43 -5.10 7.81
C VAL A 203 -4.07 -4.15 8.95
N TYR A 204 -4.28 -2.86 8.75
CA TYR A 204 -4.14 -1.85 9.79
C TYR A 204 -5.50 -1.30 10.19
N ASN A 205 -5.90 -1.54 11.43
CA ASN A 205 -7.01 -0.83 12.07
C ASN A 205 -6.46 0.49 12.63
N VAL A 206 -6.69 1.56 11.91
CA VAL A 206 -6.14 2.89 12.22
C VAL A 206 -6.69 3.42 13.54
N SER A 207 -8.00 3.23 13.80
CA SER A 207 -8.64 3.71 15.04
C SER A 207 -8.11 3.01 16.30
N GLU A 208 -7.80 1.71 16.19
CA GLU A 208 -7.26 0.91 17.30
C GLU A 208 -5.72 0.93 17.35
N ARG A 209 -5.06 1.59 16.40
CA ARG A 209 -3.60 1.60 16.27
C ARG A 209 -3.01 0.20 16.33
N THR A 210 -3.67 -0.75 15.67
CA THR A 210 -3.28 -2.17 15.69
C THR A 210 -3.13 -2.70 14.27
N VAL A 211 -1.97 -3.29 14.01
CA VAL A 211 -1.65 -3.95 12.75
C VAL A 211 -1.79 -5.45 12.92
N TYR A 212 -2.43 -6.09 11.96
CA TYR A 212 -2.60 -7.54 11.87
C TYR A 212 -1.96 -8.03 10.58
N TRP A 213 -1.36 -9.22 10.59
CA TRP A 213 -0.82 -9.81 9.36
C TRP A 213 -0.78 -11.33 9.42
N CYS A 214 -0.81 -11.95 8.25
CA CYS A 214 -0.44 -13.34 8.06
C CYS A 214 0.59 -13.46 6.92
N GLU A 215 1.40 -14.51 6.98
CA GLU A 215 2.43 -14.83 6.00
C GLU A 215 1.97 -16.02 5.16
N ASN A 216 2.41 -16.08 3.90
CA ASN A 216 2.19 -17.20 2.99
C ASN A 216 0.74 -17.70 2.91
N ARG A 217 -0.23 -16.78 3.04
CA ARG A 217 -1.67 -17.09 3.01
C ARG A 217 -2.12 -18.02 4.15
N GLU A 218 -1.42 -18.02 5.27
CA GLU A 218 -1.82 -18.77 6.48
C GLU A 218 -2.92 -18.02 7.24
N TRP A 219 -4.11 -17.90 6.64
CA TRP A 219 -5.25 -17.12 7.15
C TRP A 219 -5.74 -17.52 8.54
N ASN A 220 -5.34 -18.69 9.03
CA ASN A 220 -5.65 -19.17 10.39
C ASN A 220 -4.55 -18.78 11.40
N ASN A 221 -3.45 -18.16 10.97
CA ASN A 221 -2.31 -17.77 11.81
C ASN A 221 -2.08 -16.27 11.69
N ILE A 222 -3.06 -15.47 12.11
CA ILE A 222 -2.99 -14.01 12.10
C ILE A 222 -2.25 -13.53 13.33
N ARG A 223 -1.13 -12.84 13.13
CA ARG A 223 -0.37 -12.14 14.17
C ARG A 223 -0.86 -10.70 14.31
N SER A 224 -0.55 -10.04 15.42
CA SER A 224 -0.89 -8.64 15.62
C SER A 224 0.16 -7.89 16.45
N TYR A 225 0.20 -6.57 16.24
CA TYR A 225 0.98 -5.64 17.04
C TYR A 225 0.16 -4.37 17.29
N SER A 226 0.02 -3.99 18.58
CA SER A 226 -0.71 -2.78 18.98
C SER A 226 0.25 -1.71 19.48
N PHE A 227 0.25 -0.55 18.83
CA PHE A 227 1.05 0.60 19.25
C PHE A 227 0.59 1.17 20.60
N MET A 228 -0.69 1.01 20.96
CA MET A 228 -1.23 1.48 22.23
C MET A 228 -0.66 0.72 23.43
N LYS A 229 -0.36 -0.58 23.29
CA LYS A 229 0.22 -1.41 24.33
C LYS A 229 1.73 -1.23 24.46
N ALA A 230 2.41 -0.86 23.38
CA ALA A 230 3.87 -0.67 23.36
C ALA A 230 4.34 0.62 24.08
N VAL A 231 3.42 1.53 24.42
CA VAL A 231 3.74 2.78 25.15
C VAL A 231 3.73 2.58 26.68
N GLN A 232 3.19 1.44 27.16
CA GLN A 232 3.02 1.15 28.60
C GLN A 232 4.12 0.24 29.18
N GLY A 233 5.10 -0.18 28.41
CA GLY A 233 6.24 -1.01 28.80
C GLY A 233 7.56 -0.29 28.55
#